data_859ace2e03ff66166a7d3f727934cf24
#
_entry.id   859ace2e03ff66166a7d3f727934cf24
#
_cell.length_a   1.000
_cell.length_b   1.000
_cell.length_c   1.000
_cell.angle_alpha   90.00
_cell.angle_beta   90.00
_cell.angle_gamma   90.00
#
_symmetry.space_group_name_H-M   'P 1'
#
loop_
_entity.id
_entity.type
_entity.pdbx_description
1 polymer ?
#
loop_
_entity_poly.entity_id
_entity_poly.type
_entity_poly.pdbx_seq_one_letter_code
_entity_poly.pdbx_strand_id
1 'polypeptide(L)'
;VYRPRKASSSTITDSLKTRVLLPTGWVPLGVEFVANKGFVCRGVVLDAVALRGRRLPISETNSAEELGIVTDGDIRTMLGRQGLDEINPGDCVFLYTGHWDLRHPSDWDSFDVAEKARRVAAFNAGTPGFGVSACEYLAKRRVSLHGAYSWSMKRR
;
A
#
# COMPACT_ATOMS: atom_id res chain seq x y z
N VAL A 1 -21.78 -3.58 -10.10
CA VAL A 1 -21.50 -3.32 -11.52
C VAL A 1 -21.41 -1.81 -11.71
N TYR A 2 -20.20 -1.30 -11.94
CA TYR A 2 -19.96 0.13 -12.18
C TYR A 2 -20.55 0.52 -13.54
N ARG A 3 -21.53 1.42 -13.54
CA ARG A 3 -22.01 2.09 -14.76
C ARG A 3 -21.55 3.54 -14.75
N PRO A 4 -20.56 3.92 -15.55
CA PRO A 4 -20.22 5.32 -15.68
C PRO A 4 -21.39 6.06 -16.32
N ARG A 5 -21.87 7.13 -15.70
CA ARG A 5 -22.70 8.10 -16.41
C ARG A 5 -21.84 8.75 -17.49
N LYS A 6 -22.40 8.92 -18.69
CA LYS A 6 -21.77 9.72 -19.74
C LYS A 6 -21.46 11.11 -19.17
N ALA A 7 -20.19 11.34 -18.86
CA ALA A 7 -19.73 12.69 -18.55
C ALA A 7 -19.79 13.54 -19.82
N SER A 8 -20.19 14.80 -19.69
CA SER A 8 -20.06 15.74 -20.82
C SER A 8 -18.58 15.85 -21.22
N SER A 9 -18.29 16.15 -22.46
CA SER A 9 -16.93 16.29 -22.96
C SER A 9 -16.06 17.29 -22.19
N SER A 10 -16.68 18.31 -21.59
CA SER A 10 -16.02 19.26 -20.70
C SER A 10 -15.54 18.63 -19.38
N THR A 11 -16.19 17.55 -18.95
CA THR A 11 -15.84 16.83 -17.72
C THR A 11 -14.64 15.92 -17.94
N ILE A 12 -14.38 15.51 -19.17
CA ILE A 12 -13.27 14.63 -19.54
C ILE A 12 -11.94 15.40 -19.61
N THR A 13 -11.98 16.65 -20.03
CA THR A 13 -10.79 17.52 -20.11
C THR A 13 -10.33 18.06 -18.75
N ASP A 14 -11.22 18.13 -17.77
CA ASP A 14 -10.90 18.50 -16.38
C ASP A 14 -10.45 17.27 -15.53
N SER A 15 -10.13 16.20 -16.20
CA SER A 15 -10.13 14.81 -15.75
C SER A 15 -8.89 14.35 -14.99
N LEU A 16 -7.98 15.22 -14.65
CA LEU A 16 -6.86 14.88 -13.74
C LEU A 16 -7.23 15.09 -12.27
N LYS A 17 -8.43 15.55 -12.00
CA LYS A 17 -8.95 15.65 -10.64
C LYS A 17 -9.61 14.32 -10.30
N THR A 18 -9.04 13.61 -9.34
CA THR A 18 -9.67 12.47 -8.70
C THR A 18 -11.07 12.87 -8.25
N ARG A 19 -12.07 12.28 -8.85
CA ARG A 19 -13.47 12.60 -8.55
C ARG A 19 -14.11 11.44 -7.80
N VAL A 20 -14.79 11.78 -6.73
CA VAL A 20 -15.48 10.87 -5.83
C VAL A 20 -16.98 10.90 -6.16
N LEU A 21 -17.72 9.89 -5.75
CA LEU A 21 -19.18 9.92 -5.79
C LEU A 21 -19.69 11.10 -4.98
N LEU A 22 -20.39 11.99 -5.66
CA LEU A 22 -21.12 13.09 -5.04
C LEU A 22 -22.63 12.76 -5.09
N PRO A 23 -23.45 13.41 -4.25
CA PRO A 23 -24.91 13.24 -4.29
C PRO A 23 -25.52 13.49 -5.68
N THR A 24 -24.83 14.24 -6.53
CA THR A 24 -25.22 14.58 -7.90
C THR A 24 -24.80 13.54 -8.96
N GLY A 25 -24.09 12.49 -8.58
CA GLY A 25 -23.71 11.40 -9.48
C GLY A 25 -22.24 11.00 -9.43
N TRP A 26 -21.91 9.98 -10.21
CA TRP A 26 -20.55 9.43 -10.33
C TRP A 26 -19.69 10.28 -11.24
N VAL A 27 -18.47 10.48 -10.84
CA VAL A 27 -17.43 11.09 -11.65
C VAL A 27 -16.32 10.06 -11.88
N PRO A 28 -15.67 10.06 -13.05
CA PRO A 28 -14.69 9.02 -13.38
C PRO A 28 -13.56 8.95 -12.33
N LEU A 29 -13.38 7.76 -11.75
CA LEU A 29 -12.24 7.38 -10.92
C LEU A 29 -11.44 6.33 -11.68
N GLY A 30 -11.01 6.66 -12.88
CA GLY A 30 -10.33 5.71 -13.72
C GLY A 30 -8.82 5.86 -13.63
N VAL A 31 -8.11 4.77 -13.42
CA VAL A 31 -6.64 4.71 -13.48
C VAL A 31 -6.13 5.12 -14.88
N GLU A 32 -6.96 4.97 -15.90
CA GLU A 32 -6.70 5.41 -17.27
C GLU A 32 -6.38 6.90 -17.37
N PHE A 33 -6.94 7.72 -16.51
CA PHE A 33 -6.64 9.17 -16.47
C PHE A 33 -5.26 9.46 -15.87
N VAL A 34 -4.80 8.59 -15.01
CA VAL A 34 -3.46 8.65 -14.46
C VAL A 34 -2.44 8.12 -15.47
N ALA A 35 -2.82 7.08 -16.23
CA ALA A 35 -1.95 6.43 -17.22
C ALA A 35 -1.48 7.37 -18.35
N ASN A 36 -2.23 8.42 -18.67
CA ASN A 36 -1.86 9.39 -19.69
C ASN A 36 -0.52 10.11 -19.41
N LYS A 37 -0.17 10.29 -18.14
CA LYS A 37 1.10 10.91 -17.71
C LYS A 37 2.06 9.90 -17.10
N GLY A 38 1.53 8.81 -16.57
CA GLY A 38 2.28 7.82 -15.82
C GLY A 38 2.87 8.37 -14.52
N PHE A 39 3.60 7.50 -13.82
CA PHE A 39 4.44 7.88 -12.69
C PHE A 39 5.88 7.51 -13.02
N VAL A 40 6.77 8.48 -12.96
CA VAL A 40 8.22 8.25 -13.03
C VAL A 40 8.82 8.82 -11.74
N CYS A 41 9.38 7.95 -10.92
CA CYS A 41 9.89 8.31 -9.62
C CYS A 41 11.03 7.37 -9.21
N ARG A 42 11.88 7.82 -8.30
CA ARG A 42 12.81 6.93 -7.62
C ARG A 42 12.02 6.01 -6.70
N GLY A 43 12.13 4.70 -6.89
CA GLY A 43 11.52 3.71 -6.01
C GLY A 43 12.38 3.49 -4.76
N VAL A 44 11.81 3.63 -3.58
CA VAL A 44 12.41 3.27 -2.29
C VAL A 44 11.64 2.09 -1.73
N VAL A 45 12.29 0.94 -1.60
CA VAL A 45 11.67 -0.25 -0.99
C VAL A 45 12.09 -0.33 0.47
N LEU A 46 11.11 -0.38 1.36
CA LEU A 46 11.30 -0.53 2.79
C LEU A 46 11.04 -1.99 3.17
N ASP A 47 12.06 -2.71 3.59
CA ASP A 47 11.96 -4.12 3.96
C ASP A 47 11.68 -4.28 5.46
N ALA A 48 10.40 -4.37 5.80
CA ALA A 48 9.97 -4.59 7.18
C ALA A 48 10.19 -6.03 7.65
N VAL A 49 10.30 -6.98 6.73
CA VAL A 49 10.66 -8.38 7.08
C VAL A 49 12.09 -8.45 7.57
N ALA A 50 13.02 -7.83 6.87
CA ALA A 50 14.41 -7.72 7.31
C ALA A 50 14.56 -6.94 8.63
N LEU A 51 13.71 -5.92 8.84
CA LEU A 51 13.69 -5.17 10.11
C LEU A 51 13.27 -6.04 11.30
N ARG A 52 12.20 -6.83 11.15
CA ARG A 52 11.58 -7.63 12.22
C ARG A 52 12.11 -9.07 12.31
N GLY A 53 12.91 -9.52 11.35
CA GLY A 53 13.39 -10.90 11.25
C GLY A 53 12.32 -11.93 10.88
N ARG A 54 11.12 -11.49 10.55
CA ARG A 54 9.98 -12.33 10.17
C ARG A 54 8.92 -11.54 9.42
N ARG A 55 8.02 -12.26 8.72
CA ARG A 55 6.81 -11.67 8.15
C ARG A 55 6.04 -10.91 9.22
N LEU A 56 5.51 -9.74 8.86
CA LEU A 56 4.72 -8.93 9.77
C LEU A 56 3.37 -9.62 10.07
N PRO A 57 2.94 -9.68 11.33
CA PRO A 57 1.58 -10.12 11.66
C PRO A 57 0.56 -9.08 11.19
N ILE A 58 -0.69 -9.47 11.15
CA ILE A 58 -1.78 -8.49 10.99
C ILE A 58 -1.88 -7.62 12.25
N SER A 59 -2.29 -6.38 12.07
CA SER A 59 -2.60 -5.48 13.18
C SER A 59 -4.06 -5.63 13.57
N GLU A 60 -4.34 -5.76 14.85
CA GLU A 60 -5.69 -5.91 15.40
C GLU A 60 -6.28 -4.57 15.86
N THR A 61 -5.49 -3.74 16.51
CA THR A 61 -5.94 -2.47 17.10
C THR A 61 -5.42 -1.24 16.38
N ASN A 62 -4.47 -1.39 15.46
CA ASN A 62 -3.73 -0.31 14.80
C ASN A 62 -2.86 0.53 15.77
N SER A 63 -2.53 0.00 16.94
CA SER A 63 -1.57 0.62 17.84
C SER A 63 -0.18 0.64 17.21
N ALA A 64 0.56 1.73 17.42
CA ALA A 64 1.95 1.84 16.98
C ALA A 64 2.88 0.80 17.65
N GLU A 65 2.45 0.20 18.73
CA GLU A 65 3.19 -0.83 19.46
C GLU A 65 3.04 -2.21 18.84
N GLU A 66 2.06 -2.40 17.96
CA GLU A 66 1.86 -3.67 17.28
C GLU A 66 2.95 -3.91 16.22
N LEU A 67 3.47 -5.14 16.20
CA LEU A 67 4.51 -5.56 15.25
C LEU A 67 4.08 -5.48 13.78
N GLY A 68 2.77 -5.50 13.51
CA GLY A 68 2.20 -5.36 12.17
C GLY A 68 2.14 -3.91 11.68
N ILE A 69 2.34 -2.96 12.57
CA ILE A 69 2.34 -1.53 12.25
C ILE A 69 3.77 -1.05 12.06
N VAL A 70 4.01 -0.38 10.95
CA VAL A 70 5.29 0.27 10.64
C VAL A 70 5.20 1.75 10.98
N THR A 71 6.08 2.20 11.87
CA THR A 71 6.17 3.58 12.36
C THR A 71 7.16 4.39 11.54
N ASP A 72 7.21 5.71 11.74
CA ASP A 72 8.26 6.58 11.17
C ASP A 72 9.66 6.23 11.70
N GLY A 73 9.77 5.78 12.95
CA GLY A 73 11.02 5.25 13.51
C GLY A 73 11.51 4.00 12.79
N ASP A 74 10.58 3.10 12.43
CA ASP A 74 10.91 1.92 11.61
C ASP A 74 11.40 2.31 10.22
N ILE A 75 10.75 3.29 9.58
CA ILE A 75 11.18 3.81 8.27
C ILE A 75 12.62 4.30 8.34
N ARG A 76 12.96 5.14 9.32
CA ARG A 76 14.32 5.66 9.50
C ARG A 76 15.33 4.55 9.73
N THR A 77 14.97 3.54 10.50
CA THR A 77 15.83 2.37 10.76
C THR A 77 16.06 1.57 9.49
N MET A 78 15.03 1.34 8.67
CA MET A 78 15.16 0.64 7.40
C MET A 78 16.04 1.42 6.40
N LEU A 79 15.84 2.73 6.31
CA LEU A 79 16.68 3.59 5.47
C LEU A 79 18.16 3.51 5.88
N GLY A 80 18.44 3.65 7.16
CA GLY A 80 19.82 3.56 7.67
C GLY A 80 20.47 2.22 7.37
N ARG A 81 19.74 1.09 7.48
CA ARG A 81 20.24 -0.24 7.12
C ARG A 81 20.55 -0.39 5.62
N GLN A 82 19.85 0.37 4.78
CA GLN A 82 20.04 0.38 3.34
C GLN A 82 21.08 1.39 2.87
N GLY A 83 21.69 2.15 3.78
CA GLY A 83 22.63 3.22 3.45
C GLY A 83 21.96 4.40 2.74
N LEU A 84 20.65 4.60 2.97
CA LEU A 84 19.90 5.72 2.43
C LEU A 84 19.73 6.80 3.51
N ASP A 85 20.09 8.04 3.18
CA ASP A 85 19.99 9.13 4.13
C ASP A 85 18.53 9.53 4.39
N GLU A 86 17.75 9.65 3.32
CA GLU A 86 16.36 10.08 3.43
C GLU A 86 15.50 9.73 2.21
N ILE A 87 14.18 9.86 2.42
CA ILE A 87 13.18 9.89 1.36
C ILE A 87 13.07 11.32 0.85
N ASN A 88 13.22 11.49 -0.46
CA ASN A 88 13.15 12.80 -1.10
C ASN A 88 11.73 13.11 -1.60
N PRO A 89 11.40 14.40 -1.75
CA PRO A 89 10.18 14.80 -2.43
C PRO A 89 10.11 14.19 -3.83
N GLY A 90 8.95 13.60 -4.16
CA GLY A 90 8.75 12.95 -5.45
C GLY A 90 9.09 11.46 -5.48
N ASP A 91 9.70 10.89 -4.45
CA ASP A 91 9.95 9.45 -4.38
C ASP A 91 8.65 8.63 -4.35
N CYS A 92 8.75 7.39 -4.79
CA CYS A 92 7.74 6.36 -4.62
C CYS A 92 8.22 5.36 -3.55
N VAL A 93 7.45 5.18 -2.49
CA VAL A 93 7.84 4.36 -1.34
C VAL A 93 7.00 3.09 -1.30
N PHE A 94 7.66 1.94 -1.28
CA PHE A 94 7.02 0.64 -1.24
C PHE A 94 7.41 -0.12 0.02
N LEU A 95 6.43 -0.67 0.71
CA LEU A 95 6.64 -1.46 1.93
C LEU A 95 6.51 -2.94 1.63
N TYR A 96 7.58 -3.70 1.90
CA TYR A 96 7.55 -5.15 1.90
C TYR A 96 7.30 -5.69 3.30
N THR A 97 6.21 -6.42 3.47
CA THR A 97 5.75 -6.94 4.76
C THR A 97 5.77 -8.47 4.84
N GLY A 98 6.02 -9.14 3.71
CA GLY A 98 5.91 -10.59 3.59
C GLY A 98 4.46 -11.12 3.61
N HIS A 99 3.46 -10.24 3.71
CA HIS A 99 2.06 -10.66 3.84
C HIS A 99 1.55 -11.43 2.62
N TRP A 100 1.99 -11.05 1.43
CA TRP A 100 1.61 -11.71 0.18
C TRP A 100 2.09 -13.17 0.12
N ASP A 101 3.17 -13.50 0.81
CA ASP A 101 3.73 -14.85 0.85
C ASP A 101 2.79 -15.87 1.53
N LEU A 102 1.76 -15.38 2.25
CA LEU A 102 0.68 -16.24 2.74
C LEU A 102 -0.09 -16.91 1.62
N ARG A 103 -0.32 -16.20 0.52
CA ARG A 103 -1.17 -16.64 -0.58
C ARG A 103 -0.39 -17.07 -1.82
N HIS A 104 0.82 -16.60 -1.96
CA HIS A 104 1.64 -16.83 -3.15
C HIS A 104 3.09 -17.19 -2.80
N PRO A 105 3.33 -18.16 -1.89
CA PRO A 105 4.67 -18.66 -1.70
C PRO A 105 5.08 -19.50 -2.92
N SER A 106 6.38 -19.63 -3.15
CA SER A 106 6.93 -20.41 -4.27
C SER A 106 6.53 -21.88 -4.26
N ASP A 107 6.23 -22.40 -3.07
CA ASP A 107 5.85 -23.79 -2.81
C ASP A 107 4.32 -24.00 -2.65
N TRP A 108 3.51 -23.04 -3.13
CA TRP A 108 2.05 -23.09 -3.00
C TRP A 108 1.42 -24.40 -3.42
N ASP A 109 1.91 -24.99 -4.51
CA ASP A 109 1.33 -26.19 -5.05
C ASP A 109 1.62 -27.44 -4.20
N SER A 110 2.64 -27.39 -3.34
CA SER A 110 2.98 -28.45 -2.42
C SER A 110 2.03 -28.57 -1.21
N PHE A 111 1.25 -27.52 -0.91
CA PHE A 111 0.35 -27.52 0.22
C PHE A 111 -0.95 -28.28 -0.08
N ASP A 112 -1.43 -28.98 0.93
CA ASP A 112 -2.76 -29.60 0.89
C ASP A 112 -3.88 -28.56 0.93
N VAL A 113 -5.11 -29.02 0.74
CA VAL A 113 -6.30 -28.15 0.70
C VAL A 113 -6.52 -27.42 2.03
N ALA A 114 -6.27 -28.10 3.17
CA ALA A 114 -6.47 -27.53 4.49
C ALA A 114 -5.48 -26.40 4.78
N GLU A 115 -4.20 -26.60 4.44
CA GLU A 115 -3.16 -25.60 4.58
C GLU A 115 -3.43 -24.38 3.67
N LYS A 116 -3.81 -24.62 2.41
CA LYS A 116 -4.20 -23.54 1.48
C LYS A 116 -5.36 -22.73 2.05
N ALA A 117 -6.40 -23.39 2.56
CA ALA A 117 -7.55 -22.71 3.16
C ALA A 117 -7.15 -21.88 4.40
N ARG A 118 -6.30 -22.42 5.28
CA ARG A 118 -5.79 -21.73 6.46
C ARG A 118 -4.99 -20.49 6.08
N ARG A 119 -4.11 -20.58 5.09
CA ARG A 119 -3.30 -19.46 4.60
C ARG A 119 -4.15 -18.35 3.97
N VAL A 120 -5.16 -18.73 3.17
CA VAL A 120 -6.11 -17.77 2.59
C VAL A 120 -6.93 -17.09 3.69
N ALA A 121 -7.38 -17.82 4.71
CA ALA A 121 -8.07 -17.23 5.84
C ALA A 121 -7.19 -16.22 6.60
N ALA A 122 -5.95 -16.59 6.88
CA ALA A 122 -4.98 -15.69 7.52
C ALA A 122 -4.67 -14.44 6.66
N PHE A 123 -4.56 -14.60 5.35
CA PHE A 123 -4.38 -13.48 4.42
C PHE A 123 -5.56 -12.50 4.46
N ASN A 124 -6.77 -13.04 4.50
CA ASN A 124 -8.01 -12.24 4.47
C ASN A 124 -8.37 -11.63 5.85
N ALA A 125 -7.79 -12.12 6.94
CA ALA A 125 -8.08 -11.63 8.28
C ALA A 125 -7.66 -10.18 8.53
N GLY A 126 -6.71 -9.66 7.76
CA GLY A 126 -6.24 -8.29 7.83
C GLY A 126 -4.88 -8.12 7.16
N THR A 127 -4.33 -6.92 7.21
CA THR A 127 -3.03 -6.62 6.61
C THR A 127 -2.14 -5.81 7.55
N PRO A 128 -0.83 -6.10 7.61
CA PRO A 128 0.14 -5.17 8.17
C PRO A 128 0.33 -3.97 7.24
N GLY A 129 0.85 -2.88 7.77
CA GLY A 129 1.09 -1.70 6.94
C GLY A 129 1.64 -0.50 7.69
N PHE A 130 1.64 0.64 7.02
CA PHE A 130 2.03 1.90 7.63
C PHE A 130 1.04 2.35 8.70
N GLY A 131 1.56 2.70 9.87
CA GLY A 131 0.83 3.39 10.92
C GLY A 131 0.66 4.88 10.63
N VAL A 132 -0.05 5.56 11.51
CA VAL A 132 -0.35 7.00 11.36
C VAL A 132 0.94 7.83 11.30
N SER A 133 1.90 7.58 12.21
CA SER A 133 3.18 8.31 12.24
C SER A 133 4.00 8.13 10.96
N ALA A 134 3.99 6.92 10.38
CA ALA A 134 4.63 6.65 9.10
C ALA A 134 3.94 7.42 7.96
N CYS A 135 2.60 7.41 7.91
CA CYS A 135 1.84 8.15 6.89
C CYS A 135 2.11 9.66 6.99
N GLU A 136 2.13 10.23 8.20
CA GLU A 136 2.48 11.63 8.42
C GLU A 136 3.91 11.95 7.99
N TYR A 137 4.86 11.06 8.30
CA TYR A 137 6.24 11.20 7.86
C TYR A 137 6.34 11.25 6.33
N LEU A 138 5.71 10.28 5.64
CA LEU A 138 5.72 10.22 4.17
C LEU A 138 5.04 11.45 3.56
N ALA A 139 3.93 11.92 4.13
CA ALA A 139 3.26 13.13 3.68
C ALA A 139 4.14 14.38 3.85
N LYS A 140 4.82 14.54 4.98
CA LYS A 140 5.79 15.63 5.21
C LYS A 140 6.95 15.59 4.22
N ARG A 141 7.38 14.38 3.79
CA ARG A 141 8.40 14.19 2.77
C ARG A 141 7.90 14.43 1.35
N ARG A 142 6.59 14.63 1.16
CA ARG A 142 5.97 14.89 -0.14
C ARG A 142 6.27 13.78 -1.16
N VAL A 143 6.13 12.52 -0.74
CA VAL A 143 6.28 11.38 -1.65
C VAL A 143 5.19 11.42 -2.72
N SER A 144 5.52 11.02 -3.94
CA SER A 144 4.56 10.97 -5.05
C SER A 144 3.57 9.81 -4.92
N LEU A 145 4.05 8.69 -4.39
CA LEU A 145 3.27 7.49 -4.21
C LEU A 145 3.80 6.71 -3.02
N HIS A 146 2.93 6.05 -2.30
CA HIS A 146 3.33 4.98 -1.39
C HIS A 146 2.42 3.77 -1.55
N GLY A 147 2.98 2.58 -1.34
CA GLY A 147 2.29 1.31 -1.50
C GLY A 147 2.83 0.25 -0.57
N ALA A 148 2.06 -0.80 -0.36
CA ALA A 148 2.50 -2.00 0.32
C ALA A 148 2.18 -3.22 -0.53
N TYR A 149 3.00 -4.25 -0.41
CA TYR A 149 2.76 -5.53 -1.05
C TYR A 149 1.74 -6.34 -0.25
N SER A 150 0.53 -5.78 -0.20
CA SER A 150 -0.65 -6.35 0.45
C SER A 150 -1.90 -5.80 -0.25
N TRP A 151 -3.04 -6.43 -0.08
CA TRP A 151 -4.27 -5.99 -0.75
C TRP A 151 -4.92 -4.75 -0.12
N SER A 152 -4.45 -4.34 1.06
CA SER A 152 -4.87 -3.09 1.72
C SER A 152 -3.68 -2.45 2.42
N MET A 153 -3.60 -1.14 2.39
CA MET A 153 -2.53 -0.38 3.03
C MET A 153 -2.89 0.08 4.44
N LYS A 154 -4.16 0.15 4.74
CA LYS A 154 -4.68 0.60 6.03
C LYS A 154 -5.90 -0.21 6.40
N ARG A 155 -5.91 -0.71 7.61
CA ARG A 155 -7.15 -1.17 8.25
C ARG A 155 -7.89 0.05 8.82
N ARG A 156 -9.18 0.04 8.70
CA ARG A 156 -10.03 1.06 9.35
C ARG A 156 -9.97 0.91 10.86
#